data_53bc08d59ec9541c3f292a52d1c7a31d
#
_entry.id   53bc08d59ec9541c3f292a52d1c7a31d
#
_cell.length_a   1.000
_cell.length_b   1.000
_cell.length_c   1.000
_cell.angle_alpha   90.00
_cell.angle_beta   90.00
_cell.angle_gamma   90.00
#
_symmetry.space_group_name_H-M   'P 1'
#
loop_
_entity.id
_entity.type
_entity.pdbx_description
1 polymer ?
#
loop_
_entity_poly.entity_id
_entity_poly.type
_entity_poly.pdbx_seq_one_letter_code
_entity_poly.pdbx_strand_id
1 'polypeptide(L)'
;YAVTSVGTYNEATGSVDFAEDDTAYNWGYNPYNWNTPESRYVQNMENGSDATDQMREMISAFHEKGIAVIMDVVYNHTAGTGNGSIYDMTAPKYFYRMDSQGNYSNGSGCGNEVATNHAMVKNYVIDSLKHWMKDYHINGFRFDLMGLHETSTMKENYEALYEIDPNVMVYGEPWAGGTSQVQKGCSTSNINDASPDGTV
;
A
#
# COMPACT_ATOMS: atom_id res chain seq x y z
N TYR A 1 -1.46 -4.36 10.66
CA TYR A 1 -2.82 -4.81 11.02
C TYR A 1 -3.60 -3.63 11.53
N ALA A 2 -4.52 -3.11 10.72
CA ALA A 2 -5.53 -2.21 11.21
C ALA A 2 -6.49 -3.01 12.10
N VAL A 3 -6.32 -2.92 13.39
CA VAL A 3 -7.34 -3.37 14.33
C VAL A 3 -8.45 -2.34 14.26
N THR A 4 -9.58 -2.69 13.72
CA THR A 4 -10.73 -1.80 13.59
C THR A 4 -11.76 -1.95 14.70
N SER A 5 -11.40 -2.55 15.81
CA SER A 5 -12.10 -2.23 17.03
C SER A 5 -11.74 -0.79 17.39
N VAL A 6 -12.64 0.13 17.19
CA VAL A 6 -12.50 1.50 17.72
C VAL A 6 -12.46 1.37 19.24
N GLY A 7 -11.23 1.39 19.78
CA GLY A 7 -11.05 1.41 21.21
C GLY A 7 -11.47 2.78 21.72
N THR A 8 -12.26 2.83 22.78
CA THR A 8 -12.51 4.06 23.50
C THR A 8 -11.38 4.28 24.48
N TYR A 9 -10.60 5.36 24.31
CA TYR A 9 -9.55 5.71 25.25
C TYR A 9 -10.18 6.13 26.58
N ASN A 10 -9.78 5.46 27.64
CA ASN A 10 -10.20 5.78 29.00
C ASN A 10 -9.12 6.63 29.66
N GLU A 11 -9.36 7.94 29.75
CA GLU A 11 -8.42 8.90 30.35
C GLU A 11 -8.10 8.60 31.82
N ALA A 12 -9.04 8.00 32.56
CA ALA A 12 -8.85 7.73 33.98
C ALA A 12 -7.88 6.54 34.24
N THR A 13 -7.78 5.62 33.30
CA THR A 13 -6.95 4.41 33.42
C THR A 13 -5.75 4.43 32.49
N GLY A 14 -5.71 5.33 31.49
CA GLY A 14 -4.70 5.36 30.43
C GLY A 14 -4.76 4.13 29.51
N SER A 15 -5.89 3.40 29.52
CA SER A 15 -6.09 2.21 28.70
C SER A 15 -7.05 2.46 27.54
N VAL A 16 -6.95 1.65 26.51
CA VAL A 16 -7.92 1.61 25.40
C VAL A 16 -8.84 0.43 25.63
N ASP A 17 -10.12 0.70 25.88
CA ASP A 17 -11.14 -0.33 25.98
C ASP A 17 -11.63 -0.68 24.57
N PHE A 18 -11.31 -1.86 24.09
CA PHE A 18 -11.79 -2.36 22.79
C PHE A 18 -13.17 -2.97 22.97
N ALA A 19 -14.14 -2.49 22.18
CA ALA A 19 -15.41 -3.20 22.07
C ALA A 19 -15.16 -4.55 21.37
N GLU A 20 -15.69 -5.62 21.94
CA GLU A 20 -15.74 -6.95 21.31
C GLU A 20 -16.78 -6.95 20.17
N ASP A 21 -16.51 -6.19 19.11
CA ASP A 21 -17.35 -6.18 17.92
C ASP A 21 -16.57 -6.76 16.74
N ASP A 22 -16.72 -8.05 16.52
CA ASP A 22 -16.13 -8.78 15.40
C ASP A 22 -16.55 -8.20 14.03
N THR A 23 -17.64 -7.42 13.98
CA THR A 23 -18.11 -6.79 12.73
C THR A 23 -17.26 -5.60 12.31
N ALA A 24 -16.47 -5.03 13.22
CA ALA A 24 -15.55 -3.93 12.96
C ALA A 24 -14.13 -4.39 12.55
N TYR A 25 -13.88 -5.70 12.50
CA TYR A 25 -12.58 -6.24 12.13
C TYR A 25 -12.23 -5.93 10.69
N ASN A 26 -11.02 -5.37 10.48
CA ASN A 26 -10.50 -5.03 9.16
C ASN A 26 -8.98 -5.27 9.15
N TRP A 27 -8.51 -6.02 8.20
CA TRP A 27 -7.10 -6.34 8.05
C TRP A 27 -6.26 -5.13 7.60
N GLY A 28 -6.89 -4.04 7.16
CA GLY A 28 -6.21 -2.86 6.63
C GLY A 28 -5.79 -2.98 5.16
N TYR A 29 -5.99 -4.13 4.54
CA TYR A 29 -5.58 -4.39 3.15
C TYR A 29 -6.72 -4.20 2.15
N ASN A 30 -7.49 -3.10 2.27
CA ASN A 30 -8.58 -2.82 1.33
C ASN A 30 -8.64 -1.32 0.99
N PRO A 31 -7.65 -0.80 0.24
CA PRO A 31 -7.48 0.64 0.05
C PRO A 31 -8.50 1.24 -0.92
N TYR A 32 -9.06 2.39 -0.52
CA TYR A 32 -9.81 3.28 -1.42
C TYR A 32 -8.89 4.31 -2.09
N ASN A 33 -7.86 4.75 -1.35
CA ASN A 33 -6.88 5.73 -1.80
C ASN A 33 -5.51 5.36 -1.24
N TRP A 34 -4.47 5.42 -2.09
CA TRP A 34 -3.11 5.04 -1.70
C TRP A 34 -2.29 6.17 -1.06
N ASN A 35 -2.79 7.42 -1.12
CA ASN A 35 -2.02 8.60 -0.75
C ASN A 35 -2.56 9.34 0.48
N THR A 36 -3.44 8.71 1.24
CA THR A 36 -4.12 9.34 2.37
C THR A 36 -4.04 8.46 3.61
N PRO A 37 -3.59 8.99 4.77
CA PRO A 37 -3.69 8.27 6.03
C PRO A 37 -5.14 7.92 6.37
N GLU A 38 -5.32 6.79 7.04
CA GLU A 38 -6.64 6.34 7.50
C GLU A 38 -7.17 7.25 8.63
N SER A 39 -8.26 7.93 8.37
CA SER A 39 -8.84 8.91 9.29
C SER A 39 -9.32 8.32 10.63
N ARG A 40 -9.57 7.01 10.70
CA ARG A 40 -10.00 6.34 11.94
C ARG A 40 -8.93 6.34 13.03
N TYR A 41 -7.66 6.55 12.67
CA TYR A 41 -6.55 6.64 13.64
C TYR A 41 -6.28 8.07 14.11
N VAL A 42 -7.04 9.05 13.58
CA VAL A 42 -6.87 10.46 13.94
C VAL A 42 -7.57 10.75 15.27
N GLN A 43 -6.81 11.24 16.22
CA GLN A 43 -7.37 11.74 17.48
C GLN A 43 -7.87 13.16 17.28
N ASN A 44 -9.15 13.42 17.59
CA ASN A 44 -9.76 14.75 17.55
C ASN A 44 -9.59 15.47 16.20
N MET A 45 -10.15 14.90 15.14
CA MET A 45 -10.11 15.52 13.81
C MET A 45 -10.93 16.83 13.80
N GLU A 46 -10.25 17.96 13.84
CA GLU A 46 -10.84 19.30 13.75
C GLU A 46 -10.63 19.94 12.38
N ASN A 47 -9.52 19.58 11.72
CA ASN A 47 -9.11 20.08 10.41
C ASN A 47 -8.78 18.97 9.44
N GLY A 48 -8.82 19.27 8.14
CA GLY A 48 -8.50 18.30 7.10
C GLY A 48 -7.02 17.86 7.07
N SER A 49 -6.11 18.60 7.69
CA SER A 49 -4.69 18.26 7.80
C SER A 49 -4.36 17.33 8.97
N ASP A 50 -5.25 17.15 9.95
CA ASP A 50 -4.95 16.46 11.21
C ASP A 50 -4.44 15.03 11.01
N ALA A 51 -4.98 14.29 10.02
CA ALA A 51 -4.51 12.95 9.71
C ALA A 51 -3.05 12.93 9.23
N THR A 52 -2.69 13.90 8.39
CA THR A 52 -1.32 14.08 7.88
C THR A 52 -0.36 14.45 8.99
N ASP A 53 -0.74 15.41 9.82
CA ASP A 53 0.13 15.95 10.87
C ASP A 53 0.37 14.91 11.97
N GLN A 54 -0.67 14.22 12.43
CA GLN A 54 -0.55 13.16 13.44
C GLN A 54 0.26 11.96 12.94
N MET A 55 0.12 11.57 11.67
CA MET A 55 0.97 10.53 11.10
C MET A 55 2.43 10.96 11.03
N ARG A 56 2.73 12.20 10.66
CA ARG A 56 4.09 12.76 10.67
C ARG A 56 4.67 12.81 12.08
N GLU A 57 3.89 13.22 13.07
CA GLU A 57 4.29 13.23 14.48
C GLU A 57 4.64 11.81 14.97
N MET A 58 3.81 10.82 14.65
CA MET A 58 4.07 9.42 14.97
C MET A 58 5.41 8.95 14.37
N ILE A 59 5.64 9.19 13.08
CA ILE A 59 6.88 8.81 12.39
C ILE A 59 8.08 9.52 13.00
N SER A 60 7.96 10.82 13.28
CA SER A 60 9.01 11.61 13.94
C SER A 60 9.38 11.04 15.31
N ALA A 61 8.39 10.63 16.09
CA ALA A 61 8.61 10.03 17.40
C ALA A 61 9.39 8.70 17.34
N PHE A 62 9.19 7.89 16.30
CA PHE A 62 10.02 6.70 16.03
C PHE A 62 11.45 7.10 15.66
N HIS A 63 11.61 8.06 14.77
CA HIS A 63 12.92 8.52 14.31
C HIS A 63 13.75 9.13 15.47
N GLU A 64 13.13 9.85 16.40
CA GLU A 64 13.80 10.36 17.61
C GLU A 64 14.38 9.24 18.50
N LYS A 65 13.86 8.02 18.37
CA LYS A 65 14.37 6.82 19.05
C LYS A 65 15.33 6.00 18.19
N GLY A 66 15.69 6.48 17.00
CA GLY A 66 16.55 5.76 16.06
C GLY A 66 15.86 4.56 15.40
N ILE A 67 14.51 4.54 15.33
CA ILE A 67 13.73 3.47 14.75
C ILE A 67 13.27 3.89 13.36
N ALA A 68 13.65 3.13 12.34
CA ALA A 68 13.16 3.31 10.97
C ALA A 68 11.70 2.83 10.84
N VAL A 69 10.93 3.50 9.98
CA VAL A 69 9.53 3.17 9.72
C VAL A 69 9.37 2.58 8.33
N ILE A 70 8.88 1.34 8.27
CA ILE A 70 8.55 0.65 7.02
C ILE A 70 7.03 0.69 6.85
N MET A 71 6.59 1.16 5.69
CA MET A 71 5.16 1.20 5.36
C MET A 71 4.74 -0.07 4.62
N ASP A 72 3.69 -0.71 5.10
CA ASP A 72 3.05 -1.84 4.42
C ASP A 72 2.07 -1.30 3.38
N VAL A 73 2.36 -1.53 2.09
CA VAL A 73 1.63 -0.93 0.97
C VAL A 73 0.84 -1.95 0.16
N VAL A 74 -0.37 -1.56 -0.23
CA VAL A 74 -1.30 -2.40 -0.99
C VAL A 74 -1.56 -1.74 -2.34
N TYR A 75 -0.64 -1.91 -3.29
CA TYR A 75 -0.81 -1.43 -4.68
C TYR A 75 -1.31 -2.51 -5.64
N ASN A 76 -1.53 -3.72 -5.12
CA ASN A 76 -1.95 -4.87 -5.93
C ASN A 76 -3.45 -4.87 -6.26
N HIS A 77 -4.29 -4.25 -5.42
CA HIS A 77 -5.74 -4.13 -5.61
C HIS A 77 -6.32 -2.87 -4.95
N THR A 78 -7.60 -2.63 -5.15
CA THR A 78 -8.38 -1.58 -4.48
C THR A 78 -9.67 -2.14 -3.91
N ALA A 79 -10.31 -1.39 -3.01
CA ALA A 79 -11.57 -1.80 -2.34
C ALA A 79 -12.74 -2.07 -3.30
N GLY A 80 -12.68 -1.55 -4.53
CA GLY A 80 -13.73 -1.75 -5.53
C GLY A 80 -13.27 -1.43 -6.93
N THR A 81 -14.19 -1.60 -7.89
CA THR A 81 -14.02 -1.27 -9.32
C THR A 81 -15.23 -0.45 -9.81
N GLY A 82 -15.19 0.04 -11.04
CA GLY A 82 -16.26 0.85 -11.59
C GLY A 82 -16.57 2.07 -10.73
N ASN A 83 -17.84 2.28 -10.40
CA ASN A 83 -18.27 3.41 -9.56
C ASN A 83 -17.83 3.30 -8.10
N GLY A 84 -17.28 2.16 -7.69
CA GLY A 84 -16.69 1.95 -6.36
C GLY A 84 -15.20 2.27 -6.28
N SER A 85 -14.59 2.75 -7.36
CA SER A 85 -13.17 3.08 -7.43
C SER A 85 -12.93 4.47 -8.00
N ILE A 86 -12.21 5.32 -7.27
CA ILE A 86 -11.79 6.64 -7.78
C ILE A 86 -10.92 6.52 -9.03
N TYR A 87 -10.13 5.45 -9.12
CA TYR A 87 -9.26 5.17 -10.26
C TYR A 87 -10.05 4.80 -11.50
N ASP A 88 -11.04 3.94 -11.36
CA ASP A 88 -11.90 3.50 -12.47
C ASP A 88 -12.85 4.62 -12.95
N MET A 89 -13.34 5.44 -12.02
CA MET A 89 -14.12 6.64 -12.38
C MET A 89 -13.27 7.67 -13.16
N THR A 90 -11.97 7.74 -12.90
CA THR A 90 -11.05 8.67 -13.59
C THR A 90 -10.65 8.13 -14.96
N ALA A 91 -10.26 6.85 -15.04
CA ALA A 91 -9.83 6.18 -16.26
C ALA A 91 -10.39 4.74 -16.31
N PRO A 92 -11.61 4.56 -16.84
CA PRO A 92 -12.32 3.30 -16.80
C PRO A 92 -11.50 2.12 -17.35
N LYS A 93 -11.34 1.10 -16.51
CA LYS A 93 -10.60 -0.16 -16.78
C LYS A 93 -9.09 0.01 -17.00
N TYR A 94 -8.56 1.21 -17.01
CA TYR A 94 -7.13 1.44 -17.28
C TYR A 94 -6.23 1.01 -16.11
N PHE A 95 -6.69 1.20 -14.88
CA PHE A 95 -5.95 0.86 -13.67
C PHE A 95 -5.92 -0.62 -13.35
N TYR A 96 -6.74 -1.42 -14.03
CA TYR A 96 -6.93 -2.83 -13.69
C TYR A 96 -6.55 -3.76 -14.84
N ARG A 97 -6.00 -4.93 -14.47
CA ARG A 97 -5.83 -6.03 -15.44
C ARG A 97 -7.19 -6.65 -15.75
N MET A 98 -7.36 -6.95 -17.02
CA MET A 98 -8.56 -7.56 -17.54
C MET A 98 -8.24 -8.95 -18.08
N ASP A 99 -9.20 -9.88 -17.95
CA ASP A 99 -9.12 -11.16 -18.63
C ASP A 99 -9.42 -11.03 -20.15
N SER A 100 -9.31 -12.12 -20.88
CA SER A 100 -9.56 -12.14 -22.34
C SER A 100 -11.00 -11.83 -22.72
N GLN A 101 -11.95 -11.88 -21.78
CA GLN A 101 -13.37 -11.55 -21.96
C GLN A 101 -13.70 -10.11 -21.55
N GLY A 102 -12.72 -9.36 -21.02
CA GLY A 102 -12.91 -7.99 -20.57
C GLY A 102 -13.52 -7.86 -19.18
N ASN A 103 -13.44 -8.91 -18.35
CA ASN A 103 -13.76 -8.86 -16.93
C ASN A 103 -12.51 -8.47 -16.12
N TYR A 104 -12.71 -7.91 -14.93
CA TYR A 104 -11.59 -7.63 -14.02
C TYR A 104 -10.89 -8.92 -13.58
N SER A 105 -9.58 -8.97 -13.76
CA SER A 105 -8.75 -10.04 -13.20
C SER A 105 -8.76 -10.01 -11.68
N ASN A 106 -8.68 -11.16 -11.03
CA ASN A 106 -8.75 -11.29 -9.57
C ASN A 106 -7.52 -12.00 -8.99
N GLY A 107 -6.34 -11.61 -9.43
CA GLY A 107 -5.09 -12.16 -8.92
C GLY A 107 -4.84 -11.84 -7.44
N SER A 108 -5.46 -10.80 -6.90
CA SER A 108 -5.39 -10.48 -5.47
C SER A 108 -6.25 -11.41 -4.60
N GLY A 109 -7.29 -12.03 -5.15
CA GLY A 109 -8.34 -12.69 -4.39
C GLY A 109 -9.37 -11.73 -3.77
N CYS A 110 -9.22 -10.41 -3.98
CA CYS A 110 -10.06 -9.35 -3.41
C CYS A 110 -11.02 -8.72 -4.43
N GLY A 111 -11.21 -9.34 -5.59
CA GLY A 111 -12.16 -8.91 -6.62
C GLY A 111 -11.58 -8.10 -7.77
N ASN A 112 -10.33 -7.66 -7.68
CA ASN A 112 -9.64 -6.95 -8.75
C ASN A 112 -8.12 -7.10 -8.65
N GLU A 113 -7.41 -6.63 -9.67
CA GLU A 113 -5.96 -6.67 -9.77
C GLU A 113 -5.48 -5.43 -10.52
N VAL A 114 -4.59 -4.66 -9.91
CA VAL A 114 -4.05 -3.42 -10.49
C VAL A 114 -3.05 -3.72 -11.60
N ALA A 115 -3.16 -3.01 -12.72
CA ALA A 115 -2.30 -3.16 -13.89
C ALA A 115 -1.02 -2.31 -13.75
N THR A 116 -0.12 -2.71 -12.85
CA THR A 116 1.12 -1.97 -12.57
C THR A 116 2.12 -1.95 -13.73
N ASN A 117 1.89 -2.71 -14.80
CA ASN A 117 2.60 -2.64 -16.07
C ASN A 117 2.14 -1.48 -16.98
N HIS A 118 0.96 -0.91 -16.74
CA HIS A 118 0.52 0.24 -17.50
C HIS A 118 1.31 1.48 -17.08
N ALA A 119 1.87 2.21 -18.06
CA ALA A 119 2.84 3.28 -17.80
C ALA A 119 2.34 4.34 -16.80
N MET A 120 1.10 4.80 -16.93
CA MET A 120 0.55 5.81 -16.02
C MET A 120 0.25 5.24 -14.63
N VAL A 121 -0.15 3.96 -14.53
CA VAL A 121 -0.37 3.28 -13.24
C VAL A 121 0.95 3.11 -12.52
N LYS A 122 1.98 2.63 -13.22
CA LYS A 122 3.34 2.52 -12.68
C LYS A 122 3.86 3.87 -12.17
N ASN A 123 3.76 4.92 -12.99
CA ASN A 123 4.18 6.26 -12.59
C ASN A 123 3.42 6.75 -11.36
N TYR A 124 2.11 6.49 -11.28
CA TYR A 124 1.31 6.86 -10.12
C TYR A 124 1.77 6.12 -8.85
N VAL A 125 2.13 4.84 -8.95
CA VAL A 125 2.69 4.07 -7.82
C VAL A 125 4.05 4.65 -7.40
N ILE A 126 4.94 4.96 -8.35
CA ILE A 126 6.24 5.59 -8.06
C ILE A 126 6.04 6.94 -7.36
N ASP A 127 5.13 7.78 -7.85
CA ASP A 127 4.85 9.08 -7.26
C ASP A 127 4.25 8.94 -5.85
N SER A 128 3.39 7.95 -5.64
CA SER A 128 2.85 7.61 -4.32
C SER A 128 3.95 7.20 -3.34
N LEU A 129 4.86 6.32 -3.75
CA LEU A 129 6.00 5.91 -2.92
C LEU A 129 6.91 7.10 -2.59
N LYS A 130 7.21 7.94 -3.59
CA LYS A 130 8.00 9.17 -3.38
C LYS A 130 7.31 10.15 -2.44
N HIS A 131 6.00 10.28 -2.51
CA HIS A 131 5.19 11.08 -1.59
C HIS A 131 5.39 10.61 -0.14
N TRP A 132 5.24 9.31 0.12
CA TRP A 132 5.44 8.76 1.46
C TRP A 132 6.87 8.95 1.99
N MET A 133 7.88 8.84 1.13
CA MET A 133 9.27 9.11 1.54
C MET A 133 9.53 10.59 1.81
N LYS A 134 9.07 11.49 0.92
CA LYS A 134 9.41 12.91 1.00
C LYS A 134 8.57 13.67 2.02
N ASP A 135 7.28 13.38 2.08
CA ASP A 135 6.35 14.15 2.88
C ASP A 135 6.11 13.56 4.27
N TYR A 136 6.38 12.25 4.44
CA TYR A 136 6.23 11.55 5.72
C TYR A 136 7.52 10.93 6.25
N HIS A 137 8.61 10.97 5.48
CA HIS A 137 9.92 10.42 5.86
C HIS A 137 9.89 8.90 6.13
N ILE A 138 9.07 8.15 5.39
CA ILE A 138 9.07 6.68 5.41
C ILE A 138 10.44 6.18 4.91
N ASN A 139 11.01 5.18 5.59
CA ASN A 139 12.35 4.65 5.33
C ASN A 139 12.34 3.43 4.41
N GLY A 140 11.19 2.87 4.14
CA GLY A 140 11.08 1.71 3.25
C GLY A 140 9.65 1.21 3.11
N PHE A 141 9.48 0.17 2.31
CA PHE A 141 8.16 -0.35 1.95
C PHE A 141 8.14 -1.88 1.95
N ARG A 142 7.07 -2.43 2.50
CA ARG A 142 6.71 -3.83 2.34
C ARG A 142 5.52 -3.91 1.38
N PHE A 143 5.68 -4.61 0.26
CA PHE A 143 4.62 -4.77 -0.74
C PHE A 143 3.78 -6.01 -0.43
N ASP A 144 2.53 -5.80 -0.09
CA ASP A 144 1.51 -6.85 -0.03
C ASP A 144 1.33 -7.46 -1.42
N LEU A 145 1.25 -8.80 -1.49
CA LEU A 145 1.12 -9.56 -2.75
C LEU A 145 2.06 -9.03 -3.86
N MET A 146 3.35 -8.88 -3.56
CA MET A 146 4.35 -8.35 -4.48
C MET A 146 4.40 -9.15 -5.79
N GLY A 147 4.01 -10.44 -5.77
CA GLY A 147 3.92 -11.28 -6.96
C GLY A 147 2.95 -10.78 -8.03
N LEU A 148 2.09 -9.82 -7.71
CA LEU A 148 1.17 -9.16 -8.66
C LEU A 148 1.77 -7.95 -9.37
N HIS A 149 2.98 -7.52 -9.00
CA HIS A 149 3.73 -6.49 -9.70
C HIS A 149 4.74 -7.13 -10.63
N GLU A 150 4.92 -6.59 -11.83
CA GLU A 150 5.98 -7.06 -12.72
C GLU A 150 7.35 -6.82 -12.10
N THR A 151 8.31 -7.73 -12.35
CA THR A 151 9.70 -7.58 -11.88
C THR A 151 10.31 -6.25 -12.35
N SER A 152 10.02 -5.84 -13.60
CA SER A 152 10.47 -4.54 -14.14
C SER A 152 9.87 -3.36 -13.38
N THR A 153 8.60 -3.43 -12.99
CA THR A 153 7.94 -2.37 -12.19
C THR A 153 8.56 -2.28 -10.80
N MET A 154 8.83 -3.42 -10.14
CA MET A 154 9.47 -3.43 -8.84
C MET A 154 10.89 -2.86 -8.90
N LYS A 155 11.65 -3.19 -9.95
CA LYS A 155 12.96 -2.61 -10.19
C LYS A 155 12.90 -1.09 -10.37
N GLU A 156 12.01 -0.59 -11.22
CA GLU A 156 11.84 0.84 -11.45
C GLU A 156 11.37 1.58 -10.18
N ASN A 157 10.50 0.97 -9.37
CA ASN A 157 10.11 1.51 -8.07
C ASN A 157 11.35 1.66 -7.16
N TYR A 158 12.15 0.59 -7.02
CA TYR A 158 13.36 0.61 -6.19
C TYR A 158 14.36 1.67 -6.67
N GLU A 159 14.68 1.70 -7.96
CA GLU A 159 15.61 2.68 -8.54
C GLU A 159 15.15 4.12 -8.24
N ALA A 160 13.86 4.40 -8.41
CA ALA A 160 13.29 5.72 -8.15
C ALA A 160 13.32 6.15 -6.67
N LEU A 161 13.28 5.19 -5.75
CA LEU A 161 13.37 5.42 -4.30
C LEU A 161 14.83 5.51 -3.86
N TYR A 162 15.71 4.70 -4.43
CA TYR A 162 17.16 4.72 -4.19
C TYR A 162 17.79 6.07 -4.52
N GLU A 163 17.28 6.77 -5.55
CA GLU A 163 17.69 8.14 -5.87
C GLU A 163 17.39 9.14 -4.74
N ILE A 164 16.40 8.86 -3.87
CA ILE A 164 16.02 9.71 -2.74
C ILE A 164 16.84 9.33 -1.51
N ASP A 165 16.90 8.05 -1.18
CA ASP A 165 17.69 7.50 -0.07
C ASP A 165 18.29 6.15 -0.47
N PRO A 166 19.62 6.06 -0.60
CA PRO A 166 20.29 4.79 -0.90
C PRO A 166 20.14 3.70 0.18
N ASN A 167 19.64 4.04 1.36
CA ASN A 167 19.36 3.07 2.43
C ASN A 167 17.90 2.60 2.45
N VAL A 168 17.09 3.00 1.46
CA VAL A 168 15.68 2.60 1.39
C VAL A 168 15.56 1.08 1.38
N MET A 169 14.68 0.56 2.23
CA MET A 169 14.38 -0.87 2.28
C MET A 169 13.11 -1.16 1.48
N VAL A 170 13.19 -2.06 0.50
CA VAL A 170 12.04 -2.52 -0.28
C VAL A 170 12.00 -4.04 -0.28
N TYR A 171 10.89 -4.61 0.11
CA TYR A 171 10.64 -6.05 0.11
C TYR A 171 9.13 -6.34 0.04
N GLY A 172 8.73 -7.60 -0.01
CA GLY A 172 7.31 -7.95 -0.05
C GLY A 172 7.05 -9.43 -0.16
N GLU A 173 5.79 -9.77 -0.42
CA GLU A 173 5.31 -11.15 -0.55
C GLU A 173 5.45 -11.63 -2.01
N PRO A 174 6.35 -12.59 -2.30
CA PRO A 174 6.62 -13.03 -3.67
C PRO A 174 5.57 -14.03 -4.21
N TRP A 175 4.29 -13.73 -4.02
CA TRP A 175 3.15 -14.55 -4.48
C TRP A 175 1.94 -13.68 -4.82
N ALA A 176 0.90 -14.32 -5.39
CA ALA A 176 -0.41 -13.77 -5.66
C ALA A 176 -1.46 -14.43 -4.77
N GLY A 177 -2.60 -13.76 -4.54
CA GLY A 177 -3.74 -14.29 -3.79
C GLY A 177 -4.66 -15.21 -4.61
N GLY A 178 -4.56 -15.16 -5.93
CA GLY A 178 -5.39 -15.92 -6.86
C GLY A 178 -4.78 -16.05 -8.25
N THR A 179 -5.60 -16.41 -9.23
CA THR A 179 -5.17 -16.49 -10.63
C THR A 179 -4.99 -15.09 -11.21
N SER A 180 -3.78 -14.76 -11.61
CA SER A 180 -3.39 -13.44 -12.10
C SER A 180 -3.19 -13.42 -13.60
N GLN A 181 -3.37 -12.24 -14.20
CA GLN A 181 -2.99 -11.92 -15.58
C GLN A 181 -1.60 -11.25 -15.67
N VAL A 182 -0.87 -11.14 -14.57
CA VAL A 182 0.52 -10.63 -14.59
C VAL A 182 1.40 -11.54 -15.45
N GLN A 183 2.19 -10.94 -16.35
CA GLN A 183 3.00 -11.73 -17.30
C GLN A 183 4.31 -12.22 -16.66
N LYS A 184 4.96 -11.38 -15.88
CA LYS A 184 6.21 -11.70 -15.19
C LYS A 184 6.19 -11.04 -13.81
N GLY A 185 5.41 -11.62 -12.92
CA GLY A 185 5.26 -11.11 -11.56
C GLY A 185 6.54 -11.28 -10.72
N CYS A 186 6.75 -10.41 -9.76
CA CYS A 186 7.85 -10.47 -8.80
C CYS A 186 7.57 -11.57 -7.76
N SER A 187 7.53 -12.81 -8.25
CA SER A 187 7.29 -14.03 -7.48
C SER A 187 8.60 -14.71 -7.10
N THR A 188 8.53 -15.71 -6.25
CA THR A 188 9.70 -16.52 -5.82
C THR A 188 10.55 -17.03 -6.99
N SER A 189 9.93 -17.32 -8.14
CA SER A 189 10.64 -17.79 -9.33
C SER A 189 11.31 -16.68 -10.14
N ASN A 190 10.88 -15.44 -10.00
CA ASN A 190 11.29 -14.31 -10.84
C ASN A 190 11.97 -13.18 -10.06
N ILE A 191 12.06 -13.28 -8.74
CA ILE A 191 12.53 -12.18 -7.88
C ILE A 191 13.94 -11.70 -8.22
N ASN A 192 14.82 -12.61 -8.64
CA ASN A 192 16.19 -12.27 -9.04
C ASN A 192 16.26 -11.37 -10.29
N ASP A 193 15.18 -11.30 -11.08
CA ASP A 193 15.11 -10.42 -12.23
C ASP A 193 14.78 -8.96 -11.82
N ALA A 194 14.16 -8.78 -10.66
CA ALA A 194 13.94 -7.45 -10.09
C ALA A 194 15.20 -6.92 -9.38
N SER A 195 15.94 -7.82 -8.76
CA SER A 195 17.12 -7.50 -7.96
C SER A 195 18.18 -8.60 -8.07
N PRO A 196 19.01 -8.59 -9.13
CA PRO A 196 20.08 -9.60 -9.30
C PRO A 196 21.12 -9.59 -8.18
N ASP A 197 21.26 -8.48 -7.47
CA ASP A 197 22.17 -8.26 -6.34
C ASP A 197 21.52 -8.44 -4.96
N GLY A 198 20.24 -8.80 -4.91
CA GLY A 198 19.49 -9.04 -3.68
C GLY A 198 19.05 -7.77 -2.95
N THR A 199 18.93 -6.63 -3.63
CA THR A 199 18.52 -5.34 -3.04
C THR A 199 16.99 -5.15 -2.96
N VAL A 200 16.18 -6.05 -3.57
CA VAL A 200 14.70 -6.05 -3.49
C VAL A 200 14.20 -7.38 -2.94
#